data_5762255fbcee1a94626d1c68e92b4258
#
_entry.id   5762255fbcee1a94626d1c68e92b4258
#
_cell.length_a   1.000
_cell.length_b   1.000
_cell.length_c   1.000
_cell.angle_alpha   90.00
_cell.angle_beta   90.00
_cell.angle_gamma   90.00
#
_symmetry.space_group_name_H-M   'P 1'
#
loop_
_entity.id
_entity.type
_entity.pdbx_description
1 polymer ?
#
loop_
_entity_poly.entity_id
_entity_poly.type
_entity_poly.pdbx_seq_one_letter_code
_entity_poly.pdbx_strand_id
1 'polypeptide(L)'
;MTVDPTEERILILGGGGMVGLQVAREAARELQPSLIVLSALTQPEVDAAIAILKPETKGIELIGVSGDIFIPESLQGKNRAELIANRDWFDELFGEIFSPDADYTKSALFQLIDRHKPTVIVDCINTATAISYQDVFTVSRRIKLLIDSLESRDGKIDVKELQPLFTSVRELLLSEGIPQITRHILFLHRSLAHNAVRVYVKVGTTGTGGMGINIP
;
A
#
# COMPACT_ATOMS: atom_id res chain seq x y z
N MET A 1 -13.31 27.29 16.52
CA MET A 1 -13.78 27.32 15.14
C MET A 1 -14.65 26.08 14.94
N THR A 2 -15.94 26.25 14.84
CA THR A 2 -16.85 25.17 14.40
C THR A 2 -16.66 25.04 12.90
N VAL A 3 -16.12 23.89 12.48
CA VAL A 3 -15.96 23.57 11.05
C VAL A 3 -17.34 23.22 10.52
N ASP A 4 -17.70 23.73 9.36
CA ASP A 4 -18.91 23.31 8.66
C ASP A 4 -18.74 21.86 8.20
N PRO A 5 -19.53 20.89 8.71
CA PRO A 5 -19.40 19.49 8.32
C PRO A 5 -19.56 19.26 6.81
N THR A 6 -20.29 20.15 6.11
CA THR A 6 -20.52 20.06 4.66
C THR A 6 -19.26 20.37 3.82
N GLU A 7 -18.20 20.91 4.45
CA GLU A 7 -16.90 21.13 3.79
C GLU A 7 -15.94 19.95 3.96
N GLU A 8 -16.30 18.97 4.80
CA GLU A 8 -15.42 17.84 5.06
C GLU A 8 -15.33 16.89 3.86
N ARG A 9 -14.10 16.50 3.58
CA ARG A 9 -13.74 15.53 2.54
C ARG A 9 -12.96 14.41 3.21
N ILE A 10 -13.53 13.22 3.25
CA ILE A 10 -12.97 12.10 4.01
C ILE A 10 -12.39 11.07 3.05
N LEU A 11 -11.11 10.74 3.21
CA LEU A 11 -10.47 9.61 2.55
C LEU A 11 -10.34 8.45 3.53
N ILE A 12 -10.84 7.28 3.13
CA ILE A 12 -10.74 6.04 3.92
C ILE A 12 -9.83 5.07 3.19
N LEU A 13 -8.60 4.93 3.67
CA LEU A 13 -7.65 3.95 3.19
C LEU A 13 -8.07 2.57 3.73
N GLY A 14 -8.19 1.57 2.84
CA GLY A 14 -8.77 0.28 3.20
C GLY A 14 -10.30 0.32 3.31
N GLY A 15 -10.94 1.26 2.60
CA GLY A 15 -12.40 1.46 2.62
C GLY A 15 -13.22 0.29 2.11
N GLY A 16 -12.63 -0.63 1.33
CA GLY A 16 -13.28 -1.88 0.89
C GLY A 16 -13.34 -2.97 1.96
N GLY A 17 -12.58 -2.86 3.04
CA GLY A 17 -12.57 -3.83 4.14
C GLY A 17 -13.68 -3.58 5.15
N MET A 18 -13.96 -4.59 6.01
CA MET A 18 -15.03 -4.51 7.02
C MET A 18 -14.92 -3.27 7.93
N VAL A 19 -13.73 -2.96 8.41
CA VAL A 19 -13.51 -1.80 9.30
C VAL A 19 -13.73 -0.50 8.54
N GLY A 20 -13.11 -0.36 7.35
CA GLY A 20 -13.24 0.84 6.52
C GLY A 20 -14.69 1.11 6.11
N LEU A 21 -15.44 0.07 5.79
CA LEU A 21 -16.87 0.17 5.47
C LEU A 21 -17.71 0.71 6.65
N GLN A 22 -17.44 0.24 7.87
CA GLN A 22 -18.13 0.75 9.07
C GLN A 22 -17.73 2.18 9.38
N VAL A 23 -16.44 2.51 9.24
CA VAL A 23 -15.95 3.91 9.37
C VAL A 23 -16.69 4.81 8.37
N ALA A 24 -16.85 4.38 7.12
CA ALA A 24 -17.58 5.15 6.11
C ALA A 24 -19.05 5.39 6.47
N ARG A 25 -19.73 4.38 7.01
CA ARG A 25 -21.12 4.50 7.49
C ARG A 25 -21.24 5.50 8.61
N GLU A 26 -20.41 5.36 9.64
CA GLU A 26 -20.43 6.25 10.79
C GLU A 26 -20.07 7.69 10.40
N ALA A 27 -19.07 7.87 9.54
CA ALA A 27 -18.70 9.18 9.01
C ALA A 27 -19.86 9.81 8.23
N ALA A 28 -20.53 9.03 7.38
CA ALA A 28 -21.71 9.52 6.64
C ALA A 28 -22.86 9.91 7.56
N ARG A 29 -23.13 9.10 8.59
CA ARG A 29 -24.23 9.32 9.53
C ARG A 29 -24.00 10.51 10.44
N GLU A 30 -22.80 10.62 11.03
CA GLU A 30 -22.52 11.57 12.09
C GLU A 30 -21.96 12.91 11.58
N LEU A 31 -21.16 12.87 10.48
CA LEU A 31 -20.45 14.04 9.98
C LEU A 31 -21.08 14.62 8.72
N GLN A 32 -21.80 13.82 7.94
CA GLN A 32 -22.42 14.21 6.67
C GLN A 32 -21.46 15.02 5.77
N PRO A 33 -20.26 14.46 5.44
CA PRO A 33 -19.26 15.18 4.66
C PRO A 33 -19.74 15.39 3.21
N SER A 34 -19.11 16.35 2.52
CA SER A 34 -19.39 16.57 1.09
C SER A 34 -18.90 15.41 0.21
N LEU A 35 -17.83 14.74 0.62
CA LEU A 35 -17.19 13.66 -0.13
C LEU A 35 -16.67 12.57 0.79
N ILE A 36 -16.89 11.30 0.42
CA ILE A 36 -16.19 10.15 0.96
C ILE A 36 -15.46 9.44 -0.19
N VAL A 37 -14.14 9.32 -0.10
CA VAL A 37 -13.31 8.53 -1.01
C VAL A 37 -12.96 7.21 -0.32
N LEU A 38 -13.29 6.10 -0.96
CA LEU A 38 -12.96 4.75 -0.49
C LEU A 38 -11.80 4.21 -1.33
N SER A 39 -10.67 3.96 -0.70
CA SER A 39 -9.53 3.31 -1.35
C SER A 39 -9.44 1.85 -0.93
N ALA A 40 -9.27 0.94 -1.90
CA ALA A 40 -9.01 -0.48 -1.66
C ALA A 40 -7.99 -1.01 -2.67
N LEU A 41 -7.49 -2.23 -2.45
CA LEU A 41 -6.47 -2.80 -3.32
C LEU A 41 -7.02 -3.13 -4.71
N THR A 42 -8.24 -3.65 -4.77
CA THR A 42 -8.85 -4.16 -6.02
C THR A 42 -10.15 -3.43 -6.36
N GLN A 43 -10.44 -3.34 -7.67
CA GLN A 43 -11.68 -2.72 -8.14
C GLN A 43 -12.96 -3.43 -7.64
N PRO A 44 -13.03 -4.78 -7.61
CA PRO A 44 -14.20 -5.46 -7.04
C PRO A 44 -14.48 -5.12 -5.57
N GLU A 45 -13.44 -4.92 -4.74
CA GLU A 45 -13.61 -4.48 -3.34
C GLU A 45 -14.22 -3.08 -3.27
N VAL A 46 -13.74 -2.18 -4.11
CA VAL A 46 -14.27 -0.81 -4.23
C VAL A 46 -15.72 -0.82 -4.66
N ASP A 47 -16.03 -1.54 -5.73
CA ASP A 47 -17.39 -1.59 -6.30
C ASP A 47 -18.39 -2.18 -5.29
N ALA A 48 -18.00 -3.22 -4.58
CA ALA A 48 -18.82 -3.82 -3.52
C ALA A 48 -19.10 -2.83 -2.37
N ALA A 49 -18.05 -2.10 -1.92
CA ALA A 49 -18.19 -1.11 -0.86
C ALA A 49 -19.11 0.05 -1.27
N ILE A 50 -18.94 0.58 -2.49
CA ILE A 50 -19.81 1.63 -3.04
C ILE A 50 -21.25 1.16 -3.15
N ALA A 51 -21.49 -0.07 -3.65
CA ALA A 51 -22.83 -0.62 -3.78
C ALA A 51 -23.57 -0.72 -2.43
N ILE A 52 -22.83 -1.10 -1.38
CA ILE A 52 -23.37 -1.20 -0.01
C ILE A 52 -23.67 0.18 0.57
N LEU A 53 -22.78 1.15 0.40
CA LEU A 53 -22.91 2.47 1.05
C LEU A 53 -23.87 3.41 0.32
N LYS A 54 -23.99 3.32 -0.99
CA LYS A 54 -24.79 4.23 -1.82
C LYS A 54 -26.22 4.45 -1.33
N PRO A 55 -26.97 3.42 -0.87
CA PRO A 55 -28.31 3.63 -0.33
C PRO A 55 -28.33 4.40 1.00
N GLU A 56 -27.23 4.33 1.77
CA GLU A 56 -27.12 4.87 3.13
C GLU A 56 -26.56 6.31 3.16
N THR A 57 -25.98 6.78 2.03
CA THR A 57 -25.20 8.04 1.96
C THR A 57 -25.86 9.07 1.04
N LYS A 58 -27.16 9.30 1.21
CA LYS A 58 -27.89 10.27 0.38
C LYS A 58 -27.35 11.69 0.58
N GLY A 59 -27.03 12.35 -0.53
CA GLY A 59 -26.49 13.71 -0.51
C GLY A 59 -24.97 13.80 -0.33
N ILE A 60 -24.27 12.67 -0.16
CA ILE A 60 -22.81 12.60 -0.05
C ILE A 60 -22.25 12.07 -1.37
N GLU A 61 -21.22 12.73 -1.91
CA GLU A 61 -20.48 12.19 -3.04
C GLU A 61 -19.63 11.01 -2.61
N LEU A 62 -19.77 9.86 -3.31
CA LEU A 62 -18.95 8.65 -3.06
C LEU A 62 -18.04 8.40 -4.24
N ILE A 63 -16.75 8.35 -4.00
CA ILE A 63 -15.73 7.99 -5.00
C ILE A 63 -15.01 6.72 -4.53
N GLY A 64 -14.88 5.76 -5.43
CA GLY A 64 -14.07 4.57 -5.21
C GLY A 64 -12.77 4.62 -6.00
N VAL A 65 -11.66 4.28 -5.36
CA VAL A 65 -10.33 4.23 -5.99
C VAL A 65 -9.66 2.90 -5.66
N SER A 66 -9.29 2.15 -6.68
CA SER A 66 -8.52 0.91 -6.52
C SER A 66 -7.03 1.13 -6.80
N GLY A 67 -6.18 0.44 -6.06
CA GLY A 67 -4.74 0.48 -6.25
C GLY A 67 -3.95 0.20 -4.97
N ASP A 68 -2.66 -0.07 -5.15
CA ASP A 68 -1.73 -0.28 -4.04
C ASP A 68 -1.04 1.05 -3.67
N ILE A 69 -1.35 1.57 -2.50
CA ILE A 69 -0.77 2.83 -2.01
C ILE A 69 0.70 2.73 -1.58
N PHE A 70 1.27 1.52 -1.56
CA PHE A 70 2.66 1.29 -1.14
C PHE A 70 3.67 1.27 -2.29
N ILE A 71 3.23 1.52 -3.52
CA ILE A 71 4.06 1.53 -4.72
C ILE A 71 3.96 2.87 -5.47
N PRO A 72 4.90 3.16 -6.39
CA PRO A 72 4.79 4.30 -7.31
C PRO A 72 3.48 4.29 -8.11
N GLU A 73 2.95 5.48 -8.40
CA GLU A 73 1.74 5.63 -9.24
C GLU A 73 1.92 5.02 -10.64
N SER A 74 3.13 5.12 -11.20
CA SER A 74 3.51 4.56 -12.52
C SER A 74 3.41 3.02 -12.60
N LEU A 75 3.48 2.35 -11.44
CA LEU A 75 3.48 0.90 -11.34
C LEU A 75 2.11 0.32 -10.95
N GLN A 76 1.07 1.16 -10.85
CA GLN A 76 -0.28 0.69 -10.57
C GLN A 76 -0.75 -0.35 -11.59
N GLY A 77 -1.51 -1.34 -11.10
CA GLY A 77 -2.02 -2.45 -11.92
C GLY A 77 -1.00 -3.53 -12.28
N LYS A 78 0.26 -3.40 -11.85
CA LYS A 78 1.27 -4.44 -12.01
C LYS A 78 1.20 -5.41 -10.84
N ASN A 79 1.24 -6.71 -11.14
CA ASN A 79 1.35 -7.70 -10.08
C ASN A 79 2.80 -7.85 -9.60
N ARG A 80 2.98 -8.44 -8.41
CA ARG A 80 4.30 -8.59 -7.80
C ARG A 80 5.29 -9.36 -8.66
N ALA A 81 4.86 -10.43 -9.33
CA ALA A 81 5.74 -11.24 -10.16
C ALA A 81 6.27 -10.43 -11.36
N GLU A 82 5.43 -9.59 -11.95
CA GLU A 82 5.82 -8.67 -13.03
C GLU A 82 6.82 -7.63 -12.52
N LEU A 83 6.59 -7.04 -11.34
CA LEU A 83 7.50 -6.06 -10.74
C LEU A 83 8.90 -6.66 -10.50
N ILE A 84 8.98 -7.90 -10.04
CA ILE A 84 10.25 -8.59 -9.79
C ILE A 84 10.95 -8.98 -11.10
N ALA A 85 10.19 -9.44 -12.10
CA ALA A 85 10.73 -9.93 -13.37
C ALA A 85 11.25 -8.80 -14.27
N ASN A 86 10.58 -7.65 -14.28
CA ASN A 86 10.97 -6.50 -15.07
C ASN A 86 12.00 -5.66 -14.32
N ARG A 87 13.19 -5.51 -14.90
CA ARG A 87 14.30 -4.81 -14.25
C ARG A 87 14.00 -3.34 -13.98
N ASP A 88 13.45 -2.64 -14.96
CA ASP A 88 13.21 -1.19 -14.84
C ASP A 88 12.14 -0.89 -13.77
N TRP A 89 11.09 -1.70 -13.70
CA TRP A 89 10.06 -1.59 -12.67
C TRP A 89 10.58 -1.96 -11.28
N PHE A 90 11.44 -2.98 -11.21
CA PHE A 90 12.11 -3.32 -9.96
C PHE A 90 13.00 -2.18 -9.48
N ASP A 91 13.83 -1.61 -10.37
CA ASP A 91 14.76 -0.53 -10.05
C ASP A 91 13.99 0.74 -9.61
N GLU A 92 12.85 1.04 -10.24
CA GLU A 92 11.95 2.14 -9.84
C GLU A 92 11.37 1.92 -8.44
N LEU A 93 10.78 0.75 -8.19
CA LEU A 93 10.20 0.40 -6.88
C LEU A 93 11.28 0.33 -5.78
N PHE A 94 12.43 -0.26 -6.08
CA PHE A 94 13.57 -0.30 -5.18
C PHE A 94 14.07 1.11 -4.85
N GLY A 95 14.17 1.97 -5.85
CA GLY A 95 14.54 3.36 -5.67
C GLY A 95 13.57 4.14 -4.78
N GLU A 96 12.26 3.92 -4.92
CA GLU A 96 11.27 4.54 -4.04
C GLU A 96 11.44 4.08 -2.58
N ILE A 97 11.71 2.80 -2.35
CA ILE A 97 11.83 2.24 -1.00
C ILE A 97 13.15 2.63 -0.33
N PHE A 98 14.27 2.51 -1.04
CA PHE A 98 15.61 2.53 -0.46
C PHE A 98 16.41 3.81 -0.73
N SER A 99 16.05 4.63 -1.74
CA SER A 99 16.77 5.86 -1.99
C SER A 99 16.46 6.94 -0.94
N PRO A 100 17.47 7.61 -0.38
CA PRO A 100 17.26 8.73 0.53
C PRO A 100 16.55 9.91 -0.15
N ASP A 101 16.74 10.07 -1.46
CA ASP A 101 16.22 11.17 -2.27
C ASP A 101 14.94 10.79 -3.04
N ALA A 102 14.26 9.70 -2.63
CA ALA A 102 13.03 9.28 -3.27
C ALA A 102 11.96 10.39 -3.24
N ASP A 103 11.39 10.64 -4.40
CA ASP A 103 10.38 11.68 -4.62
C ASP A 103 8.99 11.19 -4.19
N TYR A 104 8.55 11.61 -3.01
CA TYR A 104 7.25 11.23 -2.45
C TYR A 104 6.05 11.64 -3.32
N THR A 105 6.22 12.64 -4.19
CA THR A 105 5.14 13.10 -5.07
C THR A 105 4.78 12.09 -6.16
N LYS A 106 5.67 11.14 -6.45
CA LYS A 106 5.43 10.04 -7.40
C LYS A 106 4.71 8.85 -6.80
N SER A 107 4.59 8.77 -5.47
CA SER A 107 3.91 7.67 -4.81
C SER A 107 2.40 7.68 -5.07
N ALA A 108 1.79 6.50 -5.17
CA ALA A 108 0.35 6.40 -5.33
C ALA A 108 -0.41 7.01 -4.14
N LEU A 109 0.13 6.94 -2.94
CA LEU A 109 -0.43 7.58 -1.77
C LEU A 109 -0.52 9.10 -1.92
N PHE A 110 0.58 9.75 -2.35
CA PHE A 110 0.56 11.19 -2.58
C PHE A 110 -0.45 11.56 -3.67
N GLN A 111 -0.43 10.87 -4.79
CA GLN A 111 -1.33 11.14 -5.92
C GLN A 111 -2.81 11.00 -5.54
N LEU A 112 -3.13 10.00 -4.71
CA LEU A 112 -4.47 9.81 -4.18
C LEU A 112 -4.90 10.99 -3.29
N ILE A 113 -4.06 11.41 -2.35
CA ILE A 113 -4.33 12.53 -1.44
C ILE A 113 -4.39 13.85 -2.24
N ASP A 114 -3.45 14.08 -3.14
CA ASP A 114 -3.38 15.31 -3.93
C ASP A 114 -4.57 15.47 -4.87
N ARG A 115 -5.03 14.40 -5.49
CA ARG A 115 -6.19 14.41 -6.40
C ARG A 115 -7.49 14.71 -5.67
N HIS A 116 -7.70 14.15 -4.49
CA HIS A 116 -8.98 14.26 -3.79
C HIS A 116 -9.00 15.31 -2.69
N LYS A 117 -7.83 15.87 -2.31
CA LYS A 117 -7.71 16.93 -1.28
C LYS A 117 -8.56 16.67 -0.03
N PRO A 118 -8.38 15.52 0.65
CA PRO A 118 -9.15 15.21 1.84
C PRO A 118 -8.77 16.14 2.98
N THR A 119 -9.75 16.51 3.82
CA THR A 119 -9.52 17.23 5.07
C THR A 119 -9.27 16.25 6.23
N VAL A 120 -9.82 15.04 6.10
CA VAL A 120 -9.70 13.95 7.07
C VAL A 120 -9.29 12.69 6.35
N ILE A 121 -8.33 11.97 6.91
CA ILE A 121 -7.94 10.62 6.44
C ILE A 121 -8.11 9.62 7.58
N VAL A 122 -8.82 8.54 7.32
CA VAL A 122 -8.91 7.38 8.22
C VAL A 122 -8.23 6.20 7.55
N ASP A 123 -7.15 5.74 8.13
CA ASP A 123 -6.35 4.64 7.60
C ASP A 123 -6.71 3.33 8.33
N CYS A 124 -7.45 2.48 7.63
CA CYS A 124 -7.88 1.16 8.07
C CYS A 124 -7.04 0.02 7.43
N ILE A 125 -5.96 0.35 6.72
CA ILE A 125 -5.13 -0.67 6.06
C ILE A 125 -4.35 -1.46 7.11
N ASN A 126 -4.41 -2.79 7.00
CA ASN A 126 -3.48 -3.64 7.70
C ASN A 126 -2.14 -3.67 6.92
N THR A 127 -1.05 -3.25 7.55
CA THR A 127 0.29 -3.24 6.94
C THR A 127 0.76 -4.64 6.47
N ALA A 128 0.14 -5.71 6.96
CA ALA A 128 0.38 -7.07 6.48
C ALA A 128 0.00 -7.28 4.99
N THR A 129 -0.71 -6.35 4.35
CA THR A 129 -1.03 -6.39 2.92
C THR A 129 0.00 -5.71 2.03
N ALA A 130 1.00 -5.04 2.62
CA ALA A 130 2.07 -4.38 1.88
C ALA A 130 2.89 -5.38 1.03
N ILE A 131 3.53 -4.87 -0.03
CA ILE A 131 4.33 -5.69 -0.95
C ILE A 131 5.48 -6.45 -0.26
N SER A 132 5.97 -5.92 0.87
CA SER A 132 6.99 -6.55 1.70
C SER A 132 6.50 -7.75 2.51
N TYR A 133 5.16 -7.96 2.63
CA TYR A 133 4.62 -9.08 3.39
C TYR A 133 4.78 -10.38 2.62
N GLN A 134 5.90 -11.03 2.83
CA GLN A 134 6.30 -12.26 2.16
C GLN A 134 6.89 -13.25 3.16
N ASP A 135 6.84 -14.51 2.78
CA ASP A 135 7.58 -15.57 3.48
C ASP A 135 9.08 -15.46 3.19
N VAL A 136 9.74 -14.59 3.95
CA VAL A 136 11.19 -14.39 3.91
C VAL A 136 11.96 -15.70 4.11
N PHE A 137 11.42 -16.61 4.92
CA PHE A 137 12.07 -17.90 5.20
C PHE A 137 12.13 -18.79 3.97
N THR A 138 11.05 -18.90 3.21
CA THR A 138 11.02 -19.68 1.96
C THR A 138 11.92 -19.08 0.91
N VAL A 139 11.89 -17.75 0.74
CA VAL A 139 12.76 -17.05 -0.23
C VAL A 139 14.24 -17.24 0.16
N SER A 140 14.59 -17.07 1.44
CA SER A 140 15.96 -17.24 1.91
C SER A 140 16.47 -18.69 1.73
N ARG A 141 15.64 -19.69 2.03
CA ARG A 141 15.99 -21.11 1.77
C ARG A 141 16.21 -21.39 0.29
N ARG A 142 15.35 -20.83 -0.60
CA ARG A 142 15.52 -20.97 -2.05
C ARG A 142 16.82 -20.34 -2.52
N ILE A 143 17.18 -19.15 -2.04
CA ILE A 143 18.45 -18.50 -2.34
C ILE A 143 19.63 -19.39 -1.91
N LYS A 144 19.57 -19.92 -0.67
CA LYS A 144 20.64 -20.81 -0.15
C LYS A 144 20.82 -22.05 -1.04
N LEU A 145 19.74 -22.72 -1.44
CA LEU A 145 19.80 -23.88 -2.35
C LEU A 145 20.38 -23.54 -3.71
N LEU A 146 20.04 -22.36 -4.27
CA LEU A 146 20.61 -21.90 -5.54
C LEU A 146 22.11 -21.63 -5.42
N ILE A 147 22.55 -21.01 -4.33
CA ILE A 147 23.98 -20.79 -4.05
C ILE A 147 24.70 -22.14 -3.97
N ASP A 148 24.23 -23.09 -3.16
CA ASP A 148 24.85 -24.41 -3.00
C ASP A 148 24.95 -25.16 -4.32
N SER A 149 23.91 -25.08 -5.15
CA SER A 149 23.91 -25.69 -6.49
C SER A 149 24.95 -25.05 -7.42
N LEU A 150 25.19 -23.75 -7.32
CA LEU A 150 26.19 -23.07 -8.11
C LEU A 150 27.63 -23.34 -7.62
N GLU A 151 27.82 -23.36 -6.29
CA GLU A 151 29.12 -23.65 -5.67
C GLU A 151 29.58 -25.11 -5.88
N SER A 152 28.65 -26.03 -6.02
CA SER A 152 28.95 -27.46 -6.25
C SER A 152 29.34 -27.79 -7.70
N ARG A 153 29.34 -26.82 -8.62
CA ARG A 153 29.66 -27.03 -10.02
C ARG A 153 31.13 -26.79 -10.32
N ASP A 154 31.74 -27.72 -11.02
CA ASP A 154 33.05 -27.52 -11.62
C ASP A 154 32.90 -26.85 -12.98
N GLY A 155 33.40 -25.61 -13.15
CA GLY A 155 33.45 -24.94 -14.43
C GLY A 155 32.97 -23.48 -14.41
N LYS A 156 32.92 -22.87 -15.62
CA LYS A 156 32.42 -21.49 -15.79
C LYS A 156 30.91 -21.49 -15.74
N ILE A 157 30.35 -20.62 -14.91
CA ILE A 157 28.91 -20.39 -14.78
C ILE A 157 28.49 -19.38 -15.87
N ASP A 158 27.47 -19.71 -16.68
CA ASP A 158 26.86 -18.76 -17.60
C ASP A 158 25.95 -17.78 -16.80
N VAL A 159 25.96 -16.51 -17.20
CA VAL A 159 25.08 -15.46 -16.60
C VAL A 159 23.60 -15.87 -16.66
N LYS A 160 23.18 -16.62 -17.67
CA LYS A 160 21.81 -17.12 -17.77
C LYS A 160 21.45 -18.08 -16.63
N GLU A 161 22.40 -18.85 -16.13
CA GLU A 161 22.18 -19.78 -15.02
C GLU A 161 22.03 -19.06 -13.67
N LEU A 162 22.47 -17.79 -13.58
CA LEU A 162 22.30 -16.94 -12.40
C LEU A 162 20.92 -16.26 -12.34
N GLN A 163 20.11 -16.29 -13.39
CA GLN A 163 18.82 -15.59 -13.43
C GLN A 163 17.87 -16.01 -12.29
N PRO A 164 17.72 -17.30 -11.93
CA PRO A 164 16.88 -17.69 -10.80
C PRO A 164 17.38 -17.12 -9.46
N LEU A 165 18.69 -17.04 -9.27
CA LEU A 165 19.30 -16.42 -8.08
C LEU A 165 19.01 -14.91 -8.04
N PHE A 166 19.22 -14.20 -9.15
CA PHE A 166 18.94 -12.76 -9.22
C PHE A 166 17.47 -12.46 -8.95
N THR A 167 16.55 -13.25 -9.51
CA THR A 167 15.11 -13.09 -9.27
C THR A 167 14.78 -13.30 -7.79
N SER A 168 15.34 -14.35 -7.16
CA SER A 168 15.10 -14.63 -5.74
C SER A 168 15.71 -13.56 -4.82
N VAL A 169 16.87 -13.01 -5.17
CA VAL A 169 17.49 -11.90 -4.43
C VAL A 169 16.64 -10.63 -4.53
N ARG A 170 16.12 -10.28 -5.72
CA ARG A 170 15.19 -9.15 -5.88
C ARG A 170 13.93 -9.33 -5.04
N GLU A 171 13.38 -10.54 -5.02
CA GLU A 171 12.21 -10.87 -4.20
C GLU A 171 12.51 -10.67 -2.70
N LEU A 172 13.68 -11.10 -2.23
CA LEU A 172 14.12 -10.90 -0.85
C LEU A 172 14.26 -9.41 -0.52
N LEU A 173 14.90 -8.63 -1.38
CA LEU A 173 15.08 -7.18 -1.17
C LEU A 173 13.73 -6.46 -1.04
N LEU A 174 12.75 -6.80 -1.87
CA LEU A 174 11.40 -6.23 -1.78
C LEU A 174 10.58 -6.79 -0.60
N SER A 175 11.08 -7.80 0.11
CA SER A 175 10.44 -8.36 1.30
C SER A 175 10.90 -7.68 2.59
N GLU A 176 11.83 -6.72 2.50
CA GLU A 176 12.32 -5.96 3.66
C GLU A 176 11.24 -4.99 4.16
N GLY A 177 10.46 -5.46 5.14
CA GLY A 177 9.28 -4.73 5.65
C GLY A 177 9.63 -3.42 6.37
N ILE A 178 10.74 -3.37 7.09
CA ILE A 178 11.12 -2.17 7.86
C ILE A 178 11.40 -0.97 6.93
N PRO A 179 12.24 -1.07 5.88
CA PRO A 179 12.45 0.02 4.94
C PRO A 179 11.14 0.48 4.27
N GLN A 180 10.30 -0.46 3.84
CA GLN A 180 9.04 -0.13 3.18
C GLN A 180 8.08 0.61 4.11
N ILE A 181 7.90 0.14 5.35
CA ILE A 181 7.04 0.81 6.34
C ILE A 181 7.59 2.19 6.70
N THR A 182 8.91 2.29 6.91
CA THR A 182 9.56 3.57 7.21
C THR A 182 9.35 4.56 6.07
N ARG A 183 9.54 4.14 4.83
CA ARG A 183 9.32 4.97 3.65
C ARG A 183 7.86 5.41 3.54
N HIS A 184 6.92 4.49 3.73
CA HIS A 184 5.49 4.80 3.72
C HIS A 184 5.13 5.87 4.75
N ILE A 185 5.62 5.76 5.99
CA ILE A 185 5.36 6.76 7.04
C ILE A 185 5.94 8.12 6.67
N LEU A 186 7.15 8.18 6.12
CA LEU A 186 7.77 9.43 5.69
C LEU A 186 6.99 10.09 4.53
N PHE A 187 6.56 9.30 3.56
CA PHE A 187 5.77 9.80 2.43
C PHE A 187 4.38 10.26 2.88
N LEU A 188 3.74 9.49 3.77
CA LEU A 188 2.48 9.89 4.39
C LEU A 188 2.62 11.24 5.09
N HIS A 189 3.60 11.37 5.98
CA HIS A 189 3.83 12.64 6.69
C HIS A 189 4.00 13.83 5.74
N ARG A 190 4.82 13.69 4.70
CA ARG A 190 5.02 14.74 3.69
C ARG A 190 3.74 15.03 2.91
N SER A 191 2.99 14.01 2.54
CA SER A 191 1.72 14.14 1.80
C SER A 191 0.65 14.85 2.62
N LEU A 192 0.54 14.53 3.91
CA LEU A 192 -0.38 15.20 4.84
C LEU A 192 -0.05 16.69 4.97
N ALA A 193 1.24 17.01 5.17
CA ALA A 193 1.70 18.39 5.30
C ALA A 193 1.51 19.20 4.01
N HIS A 194 1.82 18.61 2.84
CA HIS A 194 1.66 19.24 1.54
C HIS A 194 0.19 19.59 1.22
N ASN A 195 -0.72 18.69 1.54
CA ASN A 195 -2.14 18.82 1.22
C ASN A 195 -2.97 19.46 2.36
N ALA A 196 -2.32 19.95 3.42
CA ALA A 196 -2.98 20.56 4.56
C ALA A 196 -4.10 19.69 5.17
N VAL A 197 -3.89 18.37 5.22
CA VAL A 197 -4.81 17.43 5.86
C VAL A 197 -4.87 17.77 7.35
N ARG A 198 -6.07 18.00 7.88
CA ARG A 198 -6.26 18.44 9.27
C ARG A 198 -6.20 17.30 10.28
N VAL A 199 -6.74 16.14 9.89
CA VAL A 199 -6.85 14.98 10.79
C VAL A 199 -6.43 13.73 10.06
N TYR A 200 -5.54 12.97 10.67
CA TYR A 200 -5.20 11.61 10.26
C TYR A 200 -5.42 10.67 11.45
N VAL A 201 -6.21 9.64 11.22
CA VAL A 201 -6.51 8.59 12.21
C VAL A 201 -6.05 7.25 11.67
N LYS A 202 -5.15 6.58 12.39
CA LYS A 202 -4.78 5.19 12.10
C LYS A 202 -5.61 4.24 12.95
N VAL A 203 -6.40 3.43 12.30
CA VAL A 203 -7.10 2.32 12.96
C VAL A 203 -6.15 1.13 13.01
N GLY A 204 -5.77 0.71 14.21
CA GLY A 204 -4.88 -0.43 14.44
C GLY A 204 -5.59 -1.52 15.23
N THR A 205 -5.15 -2.75 15.08
CA THR A 205 -5.54 -3.84 15.96
C THR A 205 -4.65 -3.85 17.19
N THR A 206 -5.24 -3.80 18.38
CA THR A 206 -4.53 -4.06 19.64
C THR A 206 -4.66 -5.53 19.95
N GLY A 207 -3.57 -6.28 19.88
CA GLY A 207 -3.59 -7.70 20.21
C GLY A 207 -2.33 -8.41 19.77
N THR A 208 -2.15 -9.63 20.22
CA THR A 208 -0.97 -10.46 20.00
C THR A 208 -0.73 -10.82 18.52
N GLY A 209 -1.65 -10.51 17.62
CA GLY A 209 -1.51 -10.72 16.18
C GLY A 209 -1.26 -9.44 15.39
N GLY A 210 -1.11 -8.27 16.04
CA GLY A 210 -1.11 -6.96 15.39
C GLY A 210 0.04 -6.69 14.42
N MET A 211 1.09 -7.47 14.45
CA MET A 211 2.22 -7.34 13.53
C MET A 211 2.27 -8.44 12.47
N GLY A 212 1.23 -9.29 12.39
CA GLY A 212 1.12 -10.25 11.29
C GLY A 212 2.33 -11.17 11.10
N ILE A 213 3.06 -11.47 12.15
CA ILE A 213 4.04 -12.56 12.09
C ILE A 213 3.22 -13.84 12.13
N ASN A 214 2.68 -14.23 10.99
CA ASN A 214 2.27 -15.60 10.79
C ASN A 214 3.55 -16.41 10.69
N ILE A 215 4.00 -16.89 11.84
CA ILE A 215 4.98 -17.97 11.88
C ILE A 215 4.20 -19.21 11.47
N PRO A 216 4.59 -19.91 10.38
CA PRO A 216 3.93 -21.13 9.96
C PRO A 216 4.07 -22.22 11.02
#